data_b931802672fbef8262e68a9564ccd83c
#
_entry.id   b931802672fbef8262e68a9564ccd83c
#
_cell.length_a   1.000
_cell.length_b   1.000
_cell.length_c   1.000
_cell.angle_alpha   90.00
_cell.angle_beta   90.00
_cell.angle_gamma   90.00
#
_symmetry.space_group_name_H-M   'P 1'
#
loop_
_entity.id
_entity.type
_entity.pdbx_description
1 polymer ?
#
loop_
_entity_poly.entity_id
_entity_poly.type
_entity_poly.pdbx_seq_one_letter_code
_entity_poly.pdbx_strand_id
1 'polypeptide(L)'
;MVRRRGATASMKSIWLFVVVLGLFPQWGMADDPHSLQLVSGERETKEELKVETLHSGSSQKKTREEAIKSLPLANLPAAAVQMTNNVVNNASLYRRMPTIRCQVDHRIYRFFADHPDVAVSLWRAMGVSKLEMFQTGEFEYEADAKDGSVGVITILSRSQTECLIHCSGMFQSPVLTKPIQARAIMHVRTTFEVNPDGQQFVTHNADLFVTFPSQTIVTVAKAMAPISNKITDKNFEEISLFVRMMHLAITQQPGWVEQMGSKLDGVVAGRADELLKLTAQCYIDEKKRLGQVSGVPVSLEAIKPPVASAQTESSPR
;
A
#
# COMPACT_ATOMS: atom_id res chain seq x y z
N MET A 1 -4.19 -43.60 26.33
CA MET A 1 -2.97 -42.84 26.03
C MET A 1 -3.30 -41.82 24.95
N VAL A 2 -3.79 -40.63 25.36
CA VAL A 2 -4.29 -39.56 24.45
C VAL A 2 -3.19 -38.54 24.33
N ARG A 3 -2.57 -38.43 23.15
CA ARG A 3 -1.56 -37.38 22.83
C ARG A 3 -2.25 -36.03 22.68
N ARG A 4 -2.03 -35.15 23.63
CA ARG A 4 -2.30 -33.70 23.49
C ARG A 4 -1.36 -33.14 22.41
N ARG A 5 -1.89 -32.79 21.24
CA ARG A 5 -1.19 -31.92 20.26
C ARG A 5 -1.34 -30.49 20.71
N GLY A 6 -0.21 -29.84 20.93
CA GLY A 6 -0.08 -28.53 21.53
C GLY A 6 -0.62 -27.38 20.68
N ALA A 7 -1.12 -26.42 21.38
CA ALA A 7 -1.69 -25.16 20.91
C ALA A 7 -0.59 -24.15 20.53
N THR A 8 0.03 -24.30 19.36
CA THR A 8 0.99 -23.31 18.82
C THR A 8 0.40 -22.40 17.72
N ALA A 9 -0.89 -22.60 17.38
CA ALA A 9 -1.56 -21.81 16.34
C ALA A 9 -2.11 -20.45 16.81
N SER A 10 -2.17 -20.22 18.15
CA SER A 10 -2.90 -19.07 18.72
C SER A 10 -2.13 -17.74 18.72
N MET A 11 -0.81 -17.75 18.63
CA MET A 11 -0.02 -16.50 18.76
C MET A 11 0.14 -15.72 17.45
N LYS A 12 0.06 -16.39 16.30
CA LYS A 12 0.17 -15.73 14.98
C LYS A 12 -1.06 -14.88 14.64
N SER A 13 -2.24 -15.22 15.14
CA SER A 13 -3.50 -14.55 14.81
C SER A 13 -3.72 -13.21 15.53
N ILE A 14 -3.16 -13.01 16.73
CA ILE A 14 -3.23 -11.71 17.45
C ILE A 14 -2.36 -10.64 16.76
N TRP A 15 -1.30 -11.07 16.09
CA TRP A 15 -0.38 -10.25 15.34
C TRP A 15 -1.00 -9.60 14.11
N LEU A 16 -1.91 -10.31 13.47
CA LEU A 16 -2.53 -9.88 12.22
C LEU A 16 -3.42 -8.64 12.42
N PHE A 17 -4.02 -8.46 13.59
CA PHE A 17 -4.95 -7.36 13.86
C PHE A 17 -4.28 -5.98 13.88
N VAL A 18 -3.06 -5.88 14.36
CA VAL A 18 -2.27 -4.63 14.33
C VAL A 18 -1.82 -4.32 12.91
N VAL A 19 -1.64 -5.36 12.10
CA VAL A 19 -1.24 -5.26 10.68
C VAL A 19 -2.43 -4.90 9.79
N VAL A 20 -3.66 -5.32 10.10
CA VAL A 20 -4.85 -5.06 9.27
C VAL A 20 -5.36 -3.64 9.42
N LEU A 21 -5.19 -3.00 10.59
CA LEU A 21 -5.41 -1.54 10.70
C LEU A 21 -4.39 -0.73 9.92
N GLY A 22 -3.25 -1.31 9.59
CA GLY A 22 -2.32 -0.78 8.62
C GLY A 22 -2.57 -1.33 7.24
N LEU A 23 -3.77 -1.47 6.68
CA LEU A 23 -4.12 -1.71 5.26
C LEU A 23 -3.17 -2.58 4.41
N PHE A 24 -2.38 -3.49 5.03
CA PHE A 24 -1.21 -4.03 4.39
C PHE A 24 -1.26 -5.55 4.29
N PRO A 25 -1.09 -6.10 3.10
CA PRO A 25 -0.97 -7.54 2.92
C PRO A 25 0.23 -8.01 3.75
N GLN A 26 0.04 -9.05 4.54
CA GLN A 26 1.16 -9.90 4.84
C GLN A 26 1.57 -10.55 3.52
N TRP A 27 2.64 -10.09 2.96
CA TRP A 27 3.39 -10.88 2.01
C TRP A 27 3.84 -12.11 2.80
N GLY A 28 2.96 -13.12 2.83
CA GLY A 28 3.39 -14.45 3.21
C GLY A 28 4.57 -14.71 2.31
N MET A 29 5.73 -14.99 2.91
CA MET A 29 6.85 -15.57 2.19
C MET A 29 6.31 -16.87 1.55
N ALA A 30 5.73 -16.74 0.38
CA ALA A 30 5.75 -17.79 -0.58
C ALA A 30 7.24 -17.89 -0.94
N ASP A 31 7.87 -18.97 -0.53
CA ASP A 31 9.23 -19.35 -0.94
C ASP A 31 9.28 -19.64 -2.46
N ASP A 32 8.50 -18.95 -3.26
CA ASP A 32 8.49 -19.07 -4.70
C ASP A 32 9.03 -17.77 -5.34
N PRO A 33 10.34 -17.75 -5.67
CA PRO A 33 10.96 -16.62 -6.35
C PRO A 33 10.44 -16.40 -7.78
N HIS A 34 9.52 -17.25 -8.27
CA HIS A 34 9.04 -17.19 -9.65
C HIS A 34 8.00 -16.09 -9.91
N SER A 35 7.35 -15.52 -8.89
CA SER A 35 6.36 -14.44 -9.10
C SER A 35 6.97 -13.10 -9.50
N LEU A 36 8.28 -12.89 -9.29
CA LEU A 36 9.03 -11.69 -9.69
C LEU A 36 9.92 -11.90 -10.92
N GLN A 37 9.96 -13.12 -11.50
CA GLN A 37 10.81 -13.45 -12.65
C GLN A 37 10.29 -12.94 -14.00
N LEU A 38 9.19 -12.20 -14.06
CA LEU A 38 8.63 -11.69 -15.33
C LEU A 38 9.30 -10.43 -15.86
N VAL A 39 10.29 -9.88 -15.15
CA VAL A 39 11.10 -8.76 -15.63
C VAL A 39 12.50 -9.28 -15.91
N SER A 40 12.80 -9.50 -17.18
CA SER A 40 14.06 -10.07 -17.69
C SER A 40 15.31 -9.34 -17.18
N GLY A 41 16.25 -10.07 -16.56
CA GLY A 41 17.58 -9.60 -16.17
C GLY A 41 17.80 -9.58 -14.65
N GLU A 42 18.22 -10.73 -14.08
CA GLU A 42 18.27 -10.96 -12.61
C GLU A 42 19.16 -10.00 -11.79
N ARG A 43 20.03 -9.20 -12.40
CA ARG A 43 20.90 -8.26 -11.67
C ARG A 43 20.47 -6.79 -11.80
N GLU A 44 20.04 -6.33 -12.95
CA GLU A 44 19.61 -4.95 -13.18
C GLU A 44 18.28 -4.65 -12.48
N THR A 45 17.33 -5.60 -12.50
CA THR A 45 16.00 -5.45 -11.87
C THR A 45 16.03 -5.27 -10.37
N LYS A 46 16.97 -5.90 -9.64
CA LYS A 46 17.08 -5.72 -8.18
C LYS A 46 17.56 -4.33 -7.77
N GLU A 47 18.35 -3.67 -8.60
CA GLU A 47 18.85 -2.32 -8.33
C GLU A 47 17.80 -1.25 -8.67
N GLU A 48 16.99 -1.48 -9.69
CA GLU A 48 15.90 -0.60 -10.09
C GLU A 48 14.70 -0.64 -9.13
N LEU A 49 14.44 -1.78 -8.49
CA LEU A 49 13.36 -1.98 -7.50
C LEU A 49 13.75 -1.55 -6.07
N LYS A 50 14.55 -0.50 -5.92
CA LYS A 50 14.92 0.02 -4.60
C LYS A 50 14.05 1.21 -4.21
N VAL A 51 13.69 1.25 -2.92
CA VAL A 51 13.21 2.44 -2.24
C VAL A 51 14.25 2.86 -1.21
N GLU A 52 14.40 4.15 -0.98
CA GLU A 52 15.35 4.71 -0.04
C GLU A 52 14.64 5.09 1.26
N THR A 53 15.07 4.53 2.39
CA THR A 53 14.59 4.93 3.71
C THR A 53 15.45 6.08 4.23
N LEU A 54 14.92 7.31 4.15
CA LEU A 54 15.61 8.52 4.61
C LEU A 54 15.65 8.61 6.13
N HIS A 55 14.57 8.21 6.79
CA HIS A 55 14.44 8.21 8.24
C HIS A 55 13.70 6.96 8.69
N SER A 56 14.23 6.30 9.71
CA SER A 56 13.57 5.15 10.35
C SER A 56 12.31 5.56 11.10
N GLY A 57 11.36 4.64 11.23
CA GLY A 57 10.15 4.87 12.00
C GLY A 57 10.41 5.17 13.48
N SER A 58 9.49 5.88 14.14
CA SER A 58 9.62 6.31 15.54
C SER A 58 8.29 6.19 16.30
N SER A 59 8.36 5.76 17.56
CA SER A 59 7.24 5.79 18.52
C SER A 59 7.54 6.69 19.72
N GLN A 60 8.51 7.61 19.61
CA GLN A 60 8.91 8.51 20.69
C GLN A 60 7.79 9.52 21.03
N LYS A 61 7.70 9.91 22.30
CA LYS A 61 6.71 10.87 22.80
C LYS A 61 6.79 12.21 22.06
N LYS A 62 8.01 12.74 21.85
CA LYS A 62 8.24 14.00 21.12
C LYS A 62 7.67 13.92 19.68
N THR A 63 7.96 12.82 18.98
CA THR A 63 7.45 12.60 17.61
C THR A 63 5.92 12.52 17.58
N ARG A 64 5.31 11.88 18.58
CA ARG A 64 3.84 11.86 18.75
C ARG A 64 3.25 13.25 18.94
N GLU A 65 3.86 14.07 19.80
CA GLU A 65 3.42 15.44 20.07
C GLU A 65 3.50 16.32 18.80
N GLU A 66 4.56 16.17 18.02
CA GLU A 66 4.72 16.82 16.73
C GLU A 66 3.64 16.39 15.73
N ALA A 67 3.38 15.07 15.67
CA ALA A 67 2.36 14.49 14.79
C ALA A 67 0.95 15.03 15.12
N ILE A 68 0.61 15.13 16.42
CA ILE A 68 -0.69 15.69 16.85
C ILE A 68 -0.84 17.16 16.40
N LYS A 69 0.22 17.95 16.54
CA LYS A 69 0.22 19.36 16.12
C LYS A 69 0.10 19.56 14.61
N SER A 70 0.55 18.57 13.83
CA SER A 70 0.53 18.62 12.36
C SER A 70 -0.75 18.09 11.73
N LEU A 71 -1.73 17.60 12.52
CA LEU A 71 -2.99 17.12 11.98
C LEU A 71 -3.79 18.25 11.30
N PRO A 72 -4.32 18.04 10.09
CA PRO A 72 -5.02 19.07 9.32
C PRO A 72 -6.47 19.27 9.79
N LEU A 73 -6.66 19.56 11.10
CA LEU A 73 -8.00 19.63 11.70
C LEU A 73 -8.79 20.88 11.31
N ALA A 74 -8.11 21.97 10.93
CA ALA A 74 -8.74 23.28 10.71
C ALA A 74 -9.76 23.27 9.55
N ASN A 75 -9.57 22.41 8.56
CA ASN A 75 -10.40 22.35 7.35
C ASN A 75 -11.37 21.14 7.35
N LEU A 76 -11.50 20.44 8.49
CA LEU A 76 -12.36 19.28 8.58
C LEU A 76 -13.78 19.65 9.06
N PRO A 77 -14.81 18.92 8.59
CA PRO A 77 -16.13 18.96 9.22
C PRO A 77 -16.06 18.58 10.70
N ALA A 78 -16.94 19.15 11.53
CA ALA A 78 -16.95 18.92 12.98
C ALA A 78 -16.98 17.43 13.36
N ALA A 79 -17.73 16.60 12.62
CA ALA A 79 -17.79 15.16 12.84
C ALA A 79 -16.42 14.48 12.61
N ALA A 80 -15.69 14.86 11.56
CA ALA A 80 -14.36 14.32 11.26
C ALA A 80 -13.33 14.76 12.31
N VAL A 81 -13.41 16.01 12.80
CA VAL A 81 -12.60 16.48 13.94
C VAL A 81 -12.86 15.64 15.18
N GLN A 82 -14.13 15.40 15.50
CA GLN A 82 -14.50 14.59 16.65
C GLN A 82 -14.00 13.14 16.52
N MET A 83 -14.16 12.52 15.36
CA MET A 83 -13.63 11.17 15.07
C MET A 83 -12.12 11.12 15.28
N THR A 84 -11.39 12.09 14.72
CA THR A 84 -9.94 12.19 14.84
C THR A 84 -9.53 12.35 16.29
N ASN A 85 -10.09 13.30 17.03
CA ASN A 85 -9.78 13.56 18.42
C ASN A 85 -10.09 12.38 19.34
N ASN A 86 -11.19 11.65 19.09
CA ASN A 86 -11.54 10.44 19.85
C ASN A 86 -10.47 9.35 19.75
N VAL A 87 -9.84 9.20 18.58
CA VAL A 87 -8.77 8.22 18.41
C VAL A 87 -7.45 8.75 18.95
N VAL A 88 -7.04 9.94 18.56
CA VAL A 88 -5.71 10.52 18.86
C VAL A 88 -5.50 10.73 20.36
N ASN A 89 -6.52 11.26 21.07
CA ASN A 89 -6.45 11.51 22.52
C ASN A 89 -6.44 10.22 23.36
N ASN A 90 -7.07 9.15 22.83
CA ASN A 90 -7.14 7.85 23.50
C ASN A 90 -6.19 6.81 22.88
N ALA A 91 -5.25 7.25 22.02
CA ALA A 91 -4.36 6.33 21.32
C ALA A 91 -3.49 5.54 22.29
N SER A 92 -3.65 4.22 22.24
CA SER A 92 -2.87 3.25 23.01
C SER A 92 -1.52 2.95 22.38
N LEU A 93 -1.45 3.04 21.04
CA LEU A 93 -0.24 2.91 20.24
C LEU A 93 -0.09 4.12 19.32
N TYR A 94 1.16 4.50 19.09
CA TYR A 94 1.55 5.49 18.10
C TYR A 94 2.78 5.02 17.33
N ARG A 95 2.78 5.22 16.02
CA ARG A 95 3.93 4.98 15.16
C ARG A 95 4.02 6.04 14.07
N ARG A 96 5.16 6.75 13.98
CA ARG A 96 5.58 7.40 12.74
C ARG A 96 6.26 6.34 11.90
N MET A 97 5.74 6.10 10.70
CA MET A 97 6.32 5.21 9.72
C MET A 97 7.67 5.74 9.23
N PRO A 98 8.51 4.91 8.61
CA PRO A 98 9.71 5.39 7.93
C PRO A 98 9.38 6.48 6.92
N THR A 99 10.31 7.41 6.70
CA THR A 99 10.26 8.33 5.58
C THR A 99 10.93 7.66 4.39
N ILE A 100 10.16 7.39 3.35
CA ILE A 100 10.60 6.64 2.18
C ILE A 100 10.61 7.55 0.97
N ARG A 101 11.70 7.50 0.20
CA ARG A 101 11.85 8.15 -1.09
C ARG A 101 11.94 7.10 -2.18
N CYS A 102 11.18 7.27 -3.25
CA CYS A 102 11.22 6.37 -4.41
C CYS A 102 11.07 7.17 -5.71
N GLN A 103 11.69 6.67 -6.76
CA GLN A 103 11.55 7.22 -8.12
C GLN A 103 10.23 6.73 -8.71
N VAL A 104 9.25 7.61 -8.80
CA VAL A 104 7.90 7.30 -9.31
C VAL A 104 7.33 8.54 -9.98
N ASP A 105 6.68 8.38 -11.12
CA ASP A 105 5.88 9.44 -11.73
C ASP A 105 4.75 9.84 -10.76
N HIS A 106 4.61 11.13 -10.53
CA HIS A 106 3.63 11.69 -9.57
C HIS A 106 2.19 11.26 -9.87
N ARG A 107 1.85 11.09 -11.15
CA ARG A 107 0.51 10.66 -11.60
C ARG A 107 0.23 9.20 -11.19
N ILE A 108 1.25 8.34 -11.31
CA ILE A 108 1.16 6.92 -10.92
C ILE A 108 0.99 6.80 -9.41
N TYR A 109 1.82 7.52 -8.63
CA TYR A 109 1.69 7.53 -7.18
C TYR A 109 0.30 7.99 -6.75
N ARG A 110 -0.17 9.12 -7.29
CA ARG A 110 -1.49 9.67 -6.97
C ARG A 110 -2.62 8.74 -7.36
N PHE A 111 -2.53 8.10 -8.51
CA PHE A 111 -3.55 7.13 -8.93
C PHE A 111 -3.76 6.02 -7.89
N PHE A 112 -2.69 5.42 -7.40
CA PHE A 112 -2.79 4.37 -6.38
C PHE A 112 -3.16 4.91 -4.98
N ALA A 113 -2.75 6.13 -4.63
CA ALA A 113 -3.17 6.78 -3.40
C ALA A 113 -4.66 7.15 -3.43
N ASP A 114 -5.18 7.52 -4.59
CA ASP A 114 -6.59 7.88 -4.79
C ASP A 114 -7.50 6.66 -4.98
N HIS A 115 -6.96 5.55 -5.47
CA HIS A 115 -7.68 4.30 -5.77
C HIS A 115 -7.02 3.08 -5.09
N PRO A 116 -7.06 2.98 -3.76
CA PRO A 116 -6.44 1.86 -3.04
C PRO A 116 -7.09 0.52 -3.37
N ASP A 117 -8.36 0.49 -3.74
CA ASP A 117 -9.09 -0.68 -4.23
C ASP A 117 -8.44 -1.28 -5.49
N VAL A 118 -7.94 -0.44 -6.40
CA VAL A 118 -7.20 -0.90 -7.59
C VAL A 118 -5.88 -1.56 -7.19
N ALA A 119 -5.11 -0.96 -6.25
CA ALA A 119 -3.88 -1.56 -5.76
C ALA A 119 -4.14 -2.94 -5.14
N VAL A 120 -5.16 -3.04 -4.28
CA VAL A 120 -5.56 -4.30 -3.64
C VAL A 120 -6.04 -5.34 -4.66
N SER A 121 -6.79 -4.94 -5.69
CA SER A 121 -7.22 -5.82 -6.76
C SER A 121 -6.03 -6.34 -7.59
N LEU A 122 -5.04 -5.49 -7.89
CA LEU A 122 -3.80 -5.92 -8.54
C LEU A 122 -3.02 -6.93 -7.68
N TRP A 123 -2.93 -6.76 -6.35
CA TRP A 123 -2.29 -7.74 -5.46
C TRP A 123 -2.97 -9.11 -5.54
N ARG A 124 -4.31 -9.15 -5.64
CA ARG A 124 -5.05 -10.40 -5.85
C ARG A 124 -4.78 -10.99 -7.23
N ALA A 125 -4.81 -10.17 -8.28
CA ALA A 125 -4.54 -10.60 -9.65
C ALA A 125 -3.12 -11.19 -9.81
N MET A 126 -2.15 -10.69 -9.05
CA MET A 126 -0.78 -11.21 -8.97
C MET A 126 -0.62 -12.40 -8.01
N GLY A 127 -1.66 -12.78 -7.26
CA GLY A 127 -1.61 -13.89 -6.30
C GLY A 127 -0.82 -13.59 -5.02
N VAL A 128 -0.45 -12.32 -4.76
CA VAL A 128 0.37 -11.93 -3.60
C VAL A 128 -0.44 -11.63 -2.35
N SER A 129 -1.76 -11.42 -2.48
CA SER A 129 -2.65 -11.15 -1.35
C SER A 129 -4.03 -11.75 -1.58
N LYS A 130 -4.72 -12.06 -0.47
CA LYS A 130 -6.15 -12.44 -0.45
C LYS A 130 -7.05 -11.29 0.03
N LEU A 131 -6.47 -10.14 0.38
CA LEU A 131 -7.20 -8.97 0.84
C LEU A 131 -8.21 -8.53 -0.23
N GLU A 132 -9.44 -8.30 0.18
CA GLU A 132 -10.47 -7.64 -0.63
C GLU A 132 -10.69 -6.23 -0.11
N MET A 133 -10.91 -5.30 -1.03
CA MET A 133 -11.27 -3.92 -0.72
C MET A 133 -12.24 -3.41 -1.77
N PHE A 134 -13.36 -2.85 -1.31
CA PHE A 134 -14.43 -2.34 -2.16
C PHE A 134 -14.72 -0.90 -1.79
N GLN A 135 -14.82 -0.03 -2.78
CA GLN A 135 -15.28 1.33 -2.56
C GLN A 135 -16.80 1.31 -2.35
N THR A 136 -17.28 1.71 -1.16
CA THR A 136 -18.69 1.73 -0.79
C THR A 136 -19.30 3.13 -0.81
N GLY A 137 -18.44 4.17 -0.85
CA GLY A 137 -18.81 5.58 -0.96
C GLY A 137 -17.69 6.38 -1.61
N GLU A 138 -17.91 7.68 -1.86
CA GLU A 138 -16.90 8.55 -2.48
C GLU A 138 -15.56 8.55 -1.71
N PHE A 139 -15.65 8.50 -0.37
CA PHE A 139 -14.51 8.50 0.54
C PHE A 139 -14.51 7.32 1.51
N GLU A 140 -15.19 6.25 1.17
CA GLU A 140 -15.36 5.09 2.05
C GLU A 140 -15.05 3.79 1.32
N TYR A 141 -14.36 2.89 2.03
CA TYR A 141 -14.00 1.57 1.57
C TYR A 141 -14.27 0.54 2.67
N GLU A 142 -14.74 -0.63 2.27
CA GLU A 142 -14.78 -1.82 3.12
C GLU A 142 -13.64 -2.77 2.74
N ALA A 143 -13.01 -3.37 3.74
CA ALA A 143 -11.89 -4.29 3.56
C ALA A 143 -12.11 -5.58 4.34
N ASP A 144 -11.77 -6.72 3.72
CA ASP A 144 -11.77 -8.06 4.33
C ASP A 144 -10.45 -8.76 4.02
N ALA A 145 -9.62 -9.00 5.04
CA ALA A 145 -8.31 -9.63 4.88
C ALA A 145 -8.37 -11.14 4.74
N LYS A 146 -9.57 -11.76 4.81
CA LYS A 146 -9.79 -13.22 4.73
C LYS A 146 -9.09 -14.05 5.81
N ASP A 147 -8.72 -13.40 6.89
CA ASP A 147 -8.07 -14.01 8.06
C ASP A 147 -8.88 -13.82 9.36
N GLY A 148 -10.09 -13.28 9.23
CA GLY A 148 -10.98 -12.86 10.32
C GLY A 148 -10.93 -11.37 10.64
N SER A 149 -10.15 -10.58 9.89
CA SER A 149 -10.09 -9.14 10.01
C SER A 149 -10.96 -8.47 8.95
N VAL A 150 -11.86 -7.60 9.40
CA VAL A 150 -12.72 -6.77 8.55
C VAL A 150 -12.67 -5.33 9.03
N GLY A 151 -12.87 -4.38 8.15
CA GLY A 151 -12.83 -2.97 8.54
C GLY A 151 -13.41 -2.02 7.50
N VAL A 152 -13.70 -0.82 7.99
CA VAL A 152 -14.14 0.32 7.18
C VAL A 152 -13.05 1.39 7.24
N ILE A 153 -12.75 1.95 6.10
CA ILE A 153 -11.75 2.99 5.88
C ILE A 153 -12.48 4.21 5.34
N THR A 154 -12.34 5.32 6.03
CA THR A 154 -12.96 6.59 5.65
C THR A 154 -11.88 7.63 5.43
N ILE A 155 -11.81 8.21 4.23
CA ILE A 155 -10.94 9.33 3.94
C ILE A 155 -11.59 10.59 4.51
N LEU A 156 -11.01 11.14 5.59
CA LEU A 156 -11.54 12.33 6.25
C LEU A 156 -11.16 13.62 5.52
N SER A 157 -9.98 13.65 4.94
CA SER A 157 -9.54 14.71 4.02
C SER A 157 -8.46 14.17 3.09
N ARG A 158 -8.39 14.75 1.90
CA ARG A 158 -7.38 14.45 0.89
C ARG A 158 -6.99 15.72 0.15
N SER A 159 -5.69 15.95 0.02
CA SER A 159 -5.09 16.98 -0.80
C SER A 159 -4.03 16.39 -1.73
N GLN A 160 -3.29 17.24 -2.44
CA GLN A 160 -2.18 16.78 -3.27
C GLN A 160 -1.02 16.17 -2.45
N THR A 161 -0.84 16.63 -1.22
CA THR A 161 0.32 16.33 -0.38
C THR A 161 -0.03 15.67 0.94
N GLU A 162 -1.30 15.61 1.31
CA GLU A 162 -1.75 15.07 2.59
C GLU A 162 -3.02 14.26 2.44
N CYS A 163 -3.11 13.17 3.22
CA CYS A 163 -4.33 12.37 3.35
C CYS A 163 -4.54 12.00 4.81
N LEU A 164 -5.72 12.33 5.36
CA LEU A 164 -6.13 11.92 6.69
C LEU A 164 -7.19 10.83 6.59
N ILE A 165 -6.93 9.70 7.21
CA ILE A 165 -7.71 8.48 7.08
C ILE A 165 -8.15 8.02 8.46
N HIS A 166 -9.43 7.70 8.61
CA HIS A 166 -9.96 6.99 9.75
C HIS A 166 -10.22 5.53 9.37
N CYS A 167 -9.78 4.61 10.22
CA CYS A 167 -10.09 3.19 10.08
C CYS A 167 -10.81 2.70 11.32
N SER A 168 -11.86 1.92 11.14
CA SER A 168 -12.46 1.13 12.21
C SER A 168 -12.50 -0.33 11.79
N GLY A 169 -12.05 -1.22 12.65
CA GLY A 169 -11.94 -2.62 12.28
C GLY A 169 -12.17 -3.56 13.44
N MET A 170 -12.40 -4.81 13.07
CA MET A 170 -12.65 -5.91 13.97
C MET A 170 -11.87 -7.14 13.52
N PHE A 171 -11.31 -7.85 14.47
CA PHE A 171 -10.69 -9.16 14.26
C PHE A 171 -11.40 -10.23 15.08
N GLN A 172 -11.81 -11.31 14.40
CA GLN A 172 -12.41 -12.49 14.98
C GLN A 172 -11.58 -13.71 14.64
N SER A 173 -11.29 -14.54 15.63
CA SER A 173 -10.61 -15.82 15.45
C SER A 173 -11.37 -16.90 16.21
N PRO A 174 -11.34 -18.17 15.75
CA PRO A 174 -11.97 -19.30 16.45
C PRO A 174 -11.49 -19.49 17.89
N VAL A 175 -10.31 -18.99 18.24
CA VAL A 175 -9.73 -19.07 19.59
C VAL A 175 -10.09 -17.90 20.49
N LEU A 176 -10.73 -16.86 19.95
CA LEU A 176 -11.15 -15.69 20.69
C LEU A 176 -12.63 -15.81 21.11
N THR A 177 -12.90 -15.61 22.39
CA THR A 177 -14.27 -15.58 22.91
C THR A 177 -15.05 -14.34 22.49
N LYS A 178 -14.35 -13.24 22.20
CA LYS A 178 -14.91 -11.97 21.73
C LYS A 178 -14.03 -11.37 20.65
N PRO A 179 -14.62 -10.68 19.65
CA PRO A 179 -13.84 -9.97 18.64
C PRO A 179 -13.00 -8.85 19.28
N ILE A 180 -11.84 -8.62 18.73
CA ILE A 180 -10.99 -7.47 19.06
C ILE A 180 -11.40 -6.32 18.14
N GLN A 181 -11.81 -5.21 18.73
CA GLN A 181 -12.11 -3.98 18.01
C GLN A 181 -10.95 -3.00 18.12
N ALA A 182 -10.71 -2.23 17.06
CA ALA A 182 -9.77 -1.13 17.08
C ALA A 182 -10.22 0.00 16.16
N ARG A 183 -9.72 1.19 16.46
CA ARG A 183 -9.86 2.36 15.59
C ARG A 183 -8.49 2.99 15.39
N ALA A 184 -8.29 3.55 14.21
CA ALA A 184 -7.03 4.22 13.89
C ALA A 184 -7.27 5.53 13.15
N ILE A 185 -6.33 6.45 13.33
CA ILE A 185 -6.12 7.60 12.46
C ILE A 185 -4.75 7.46 11.82
N MET A 186 -4.71 7.59 10.50
CA MET A 186 -3.47 7.64 9.74
C MET A 186 -3.39 8.96 8.99
N HIS A 187 -2.30 9.69 9.19
CA HIS A 187 -2.00 10.95 8.49
C HIS A 187 -0.79 10.72 7.58
N VAL A 188 -1.05 10.61 6.28
CA VAL A 188 -0.01 10.44 5.25
C VAL A 188 0.39 11.82 4.74
N ARG A 189 1.71 12.05 4.61
CA ARG A 189 2.28 13.24 3.99
C ARG A 189 3.20 12.85 2.86
N THR A 190 3.12 13.60 1.78
CA THR A 190 3.83 13.32 0.53
C THR A 190 4.46 14.59 -0.02
N THR A 191 5.68 14.51 -0.52
CA THR A 191 6.33 15.57 -1.30
C THR A 191 6.76 15.02 -2.65
N PHE A 192 6.77 15.90 -3.64
CA PHE A 192 7.10 15.56 -5.03
C PHE A 192 8.29 16.40 -5.48
N GLU A 193 9.25 15.75 -6.12
CA GLU A 193 10.47 16.36 -6.63
C GLU A 193 10.72 15.94 -8.07
N VAL A 194 11.32 16.82 -8.87
CA VAL A 194 11.74 16.53 -10.25
C VAL A 194 13.20 16.91 -10.38
N ASN A 195 14.03 15.96 -10.82
CA ASN A 195 15.44 16.17 -11.08
C ASN A 195 15.64 16.98 -12.39
N PRO A 196 16.85 17.57 -12.63
CA PRO A 196 17.19 18.21 -13.89
C PRO A 196 17.01 17.31 -15.12
N ASP A 197 17.20 16.00 -14.97
CA ASP A 197 16.99 15.00 -16.03
C ASP A 197 15.52 14.62 -16.24
N GLY A 198 14.60 15.32 -15.58
CA GLY A 198 13.17 15.07 -15.65
C GLY A 198 12.69 13.83 -14.89
N GLN A 199 13.56 13.16 -14.12
CA GLN A 199 13.14 12.06 -13.24
C GLN A 199 12.33 12.59 -12.07
N GLN A 200 11.23 11.91 -11.75
CA GLN A 200 10.32 12.28 -10.69
C GLN A 200 10.54 11.39 -9.46
N PHE A 201 10.51 12.02 -8.29
CA PHE A 201 10.65 11.34 -7.01
C PHE A 201 9.48 11.70 -6.10
N VAL A 202 9.06 10.71 -5.32
CA VAL A 202 8.06 10.86 -4.28
C VAL A 202 8.70 10.52 -2.95
N THR A 203 8.56 11.41 -1.97
CA THR A 203 8.95 11.16 -0.58
C THR A 203 7.70 11.19 0.27
N HIS A 204 7.44 10.12 1.02
CA HIS A 204 6.26 10.02 1.87
C HIS A 204 6.57 9.44 3.24
N ASN A 205 5.76 9.78 4.23
CA ASN A 205 5.68 9.16 5.54
C ASN A 205 4.24 9.16 6.05
N ALA A 206 3.99 8.45 7.13
CA ALA A 206 2.69 8.45 7.78
C ALA A 206 2.83 8.44 9.31
N ASP A 207 1.91 9.12 9.99
CA ASP A 207 1.71 8.99 11.43
C ASP A 207 0.46 8.14 11.69
N LEU A 208 0.60 7.07 12.47
CA LEU A 208 -0.47 6.14 12.81
C LEU A 208 -0.76 6.21 14.31
N PHE A 209 -2.02 6.46 14.64
CA PHE A 209 -2.56 6.41 16.01
C PHE A 209 -3.59 5.29 16.10
N VAL A 210 -3.47 4.41 17.09
CA VAL A 210 -4.39 3.28 17.28
C VAL A 210 -4.96 3.28 18.68
N THR A 211 -6.29 3.07 18.80
CA THR A 211 -6.97 2.89 20.09
C THR A 211 -7.74 1.58 20.11
N PHE A 212 -7.75 0.95 21.29
CA PHE A 212 -8.53 -0.24 21.60
C PHE A 212 -9.49 0.06 22.74
N PRO A 213 -10.76 -0.36 22.66
CA PRO A 213 -11.72 -0.15 23.73
C PRO A 213 -11.40 -0.92 25.03
N SER A 214 -10.65 -2.04 24.91
CA SER A 214 -10.35 -2.93 26.03
C SER A 214 -8.95 -2.66 26.62
N GLN A 215 -8.87 -2.40 27.91
CA GLN A 215 -7.61 -2.21 28.64
C GLN A 215 -6.71 -3.47 28.61
N THR A 216 -7.31 -4.65 28.66
CA THR A 216 -6.58 -5.92 28.52
C THR A 216 -5.88 -6.00 27.17
N ILE A 217 -6.58 -5.63 26.08
CA ILE A 217 -6.00 -5.60 24.74
C ILE A 217 -4.91 -4.53 24.65
N VAL A 218 -5.09 -3.35 25.25
CA VAL A 218 -4.08 -2.28 25.33
C VAL A 218 -2.78 -2.81 25.97
N THR A 219 -2.88 -3.56 27.06
CA THR A 219 -1.70 -4.10 27.75
C THR A 219 -0.93 -5.08 26.85
N VAL A 220 -1.64 -6.00 26.20
CA VAL A 220 -1.06 -6.96 25.25
C VAL A 220 -0.43 -6.21 24.06
N ALA A 221 -1.15 -5.28 23.47
CA ALA A 221 -0.69 -4.51 22.32
C ALA A 221 0.59 -3.72 22.64
N LYS A 222 0.67 -3.10 23.83
CA LYS A 222 1.90 -2.40 24.28
C LYS A 222 3.08 -3.35 24.47
N ALA A 223 2.86 -4.53 25.05
CA ALA A 223 3.91 -5.52 25.21
C ALA A 223 4.46 -6.02 23.87
N MET A 224 3.60 -6.06 22.85
CA MET A 224 3.93 -6.52 21.50
C MET A 224 4.42 -5.40 20.56
N ALA A 225 4.37 -4.13 21.00
CA ALA A 225 4.69 -2.96 20.16
C ALA A 225 6.05 -3.06 19.43
N PRO A 226 7.17 -3.54 20.02
CA PRO A 226 8.44 -3.59 19.29
C PRO A 226 8.38 -4.44 18.02
N ILE A 227 7.63 -5.54 18.07
CA ILE A 227 7.51 -6.46 16.95
C ILE A 227 6.46 -5.94 15.96
N SER A 228 5.30 -5.46 16.43
CA SER A 228 4.29 -4.87 15.56
C SER A 228 4.83 -3.63 14.82
N ASN A 229 5.61 -2.78 15.46
CA ASN A 229 6.26 -1.64 14.83
C ASN A 229 7.16 -2.07 13.65
N LYS A 230 7.96 -3.12 13.83
CA LYS A 230 8.83 -3.65 12.77
C LYS A 230 8.02 -4.18 11.58
N ILE A 231 6.92 -4.87 11.85
CA ILE A 231 6.02 -5.38 10.79
C ILE A 231 5.34 -4.21 10.08
N THR A 232 4.86 -3.22 10.80
CA THR A 232 4.22 -2.04 10.25
C THR A 232 5.16 -1.25 9.34
N ASP A 233 6.40 -1.03 9.78
CA ASP A 233 7.42 -0.36 8.96
C ASP A 233 7.70 -1.13 7.68
N LYS A 234 7.89 -2.46 7.79
CA LYS A 234 8.13 -3.32 6.63
C LYS A 234 6.97 -3.28 5.64
N ASN A 235 5.73 -3.35 6.11
CA ASN A 235 4.57 -3.26 5.24
C ASN A 235 4.50 -1.91 4.51
N PHE A 236 4.84 -0.82 5.19
CA PHE A 236 4.90 0.51 4.57
C PHE A 236 5.97 0.59 3.48
N GLU A 237 7.13 -0.03 3.70
CA GLU A 237 8.18 -0.19 2.68
C GLU A 237 7.70 -1.03 1.49
N GLU A 238 7.00 -2.13 1.73
CA GLU A 238 6.47 -3.02 0.69
C GLU A 238 5.43 -2.33 -0.21
N ILE A 239 4.59 -1.44 0.35
CA ILE A 239 3.69 -0.62 -0.47
C ILE A 239 4.46 0.35 -1.34
N SER A 240 5.49 0.97 -0.79
CA SER A 240 6.34 1.88 -1.55
C SER A 240 7.04 1.13 -2.70
N LEU A 241 7.51 -0.09 -2.44
CA LEU A 241 8.06 -1.00 -3.45
C LEU A 241 7.02 -1.38 -4.51
N PHE A 242 5.78 -1.66 -4.11
CA PHE A 242 4.70 -1.93 -5.08
C PHE A 242 4.47 -0.75 -6.02
N VAL A 243 4.37 0.47 -5.49
CA VAL A 243 4.18 1.67 -6.32
C VAL A 243 5.37 1.89 -7.25
N ARG A 244 6.61 1.65 -6.78
CA ARG A 244 7.82 1.68 -7.61
C ARG A 244 7.77 0.61 -8.70
N MET A 245 7.39 -0.62 -8.39
CA MET A 245 7.21 -1.72 -9.33
C MET A 245 6.18 -1.34 -10.42
N MET A 246 5.05 -0.77 -10.02
CA MET A 246 4.03 -0.33 -10.97
C MET A 246 4.53 0.79 -11.88
N HIS A 247 5.36 1.71 -11.38
CA HIS A 247 6.01 2.71 -12.22
C HIS A 247 6.90 2.05 -13.30
N LEU A 248 7.73 1.09 -12.92
CA LEU A 248 8.56 0.36 -13.88
C LEU A 248 7.71 -0.45 -14.88
N ALA A 249 6.68 -1.14 -14.42
CA ALA A 249 5.78 -1.88 -15.29
C ALA A 249 5.08 -0.95 -16.30
N ILE A 250 4.56 0.18 -15.85
CA ILE A 250 3.88 1.19 -16.69
C ILE A 250 4.84 1.78 -17.73
N THR A 251 6.08 2.08 -17.35
CA THR A 251 7.04 2.77 -18.23
C THR A 251 7.86 1.83 -19.12
N GLN A 252 7.97 0.56 -18.77
CA GLN A 252 8.79 -0.42 -19.50
C GLN A 252 7.97 -1.55 -20.13
N GLN A 253 6.87 -1.98 -19.49
CA GLN A 253 6.07 -3.14 -19.89
C GLN A 253 4.55 -2.85 -19.90
N PRO A 254 4.08 -1.87 -20.69
CA PRO A 254 2.67 -1.46 -20.67
C PRO A 254 1.69 -2.59 -21.02
N GLY A 255 2.08 -3.56 -21.87
CA GLY A 255 1.27 -4.72 -22.19
C GLY A 255 1.02 -5.66 -20.99
N TRP A 256 1.97 -5.76 -20.06
CA TRP A 256 1.76 -6.49 -18.81
C TRP A 256 0.72 -5.77 -17.93
N VAL A 257 0.78 -4.42 -17.86
CA VAL A 257 -0.21 -3.63 -17.10
C VAL A 257 -1.60 -3.78 -17.69
N GLU A 258 -1.73 -3.81 -19.03
CA GLU A 258 -2.98 -4.10 -19.72
C GLU A 258 -3.54 -5.47 -19.34
N GLN A 259 -2.69 -6.51 -19.37
CA GLN A 259 -3.07 -7.86 -18.97
C GLN A 259 -3.51 -7.92 -17.50
N MET A 260 -2.85 -7.20 -16.58
CA MET A 260 -3.25 -7.13 -15.18
C MET A 260 -4.53 -6.30 -15.01
N GLY A 261 -4.68 -5.22 -15.77
CA GLY A 261 -5.87 -4.38 -15.77
C GLY A 261 -7.14 -5.16 -16.15
N SER A 262 -7.02 -6.11 -17.09
CA SER A 262 -8.15 -6.97 -17.49
C SER A 262 -8.59 -7.98 -16.41
N LYS A 263 -7.76 -8.19 -15.37
CA LYS A 263 -8.03 -9.08 -14.22
C LYS A 263 -8.51 -8.33 -12.97
N LEU A 264 -8.68 -7.01 -13.06
CA LEU A 264 -9.20 -6.24 -11.94
C LEU A 264 -10.61 -6.71 -11.58
N ASP A 265 -10.84 -6.93 -10.30
CA ASP A 265 -12.09 -7.39 -9.74
C ASP A 265 -12.47 -6.59 -8.48
N GLY A 266 -13.77 -6.29 -8.32
CA GLY A 266 -14.29 -5.56 -7.18
C GLY A 266 -13.94 -4.06 -7.16
N VAL A 267 -13.49 -3.49 -8.28
CA VAL A 267 -13.21 -2.06 -8.42
C VAL A 267 -14.38 -1.31 -9.08
N VAL A 268 -14.44 0.00 -8.87
CA VAL A 268 -15.47 0.85 -9.50
C VAL A 268 -15.33 0.77 -11.03
N ALA A 269 -16.47 0.76 -11.72
CA ALA A 269 -16.51 0.74 -13.17
C ALA A 269 -15.70 1.88 -13.80
N GLY A 270 -14.92 1.58 -14.85
CA GLY A 270 -14.03 2.54 -15.52
C GLY A 270 -12.62 2.65 -14.93
N ARG A 271 -12.33 2.09 -13.77
CA ARG A 271 -10.98 2.15 -13.16
C ARG A 271 -9.90 1.45 -13.98
N ALA A 272 -10.25 0.34 -14.63
CA ALA A 272 -9.34 -0.33 -15.55
C ALA A 272 -8.96 0.57 -16.73
N ASP A 273 -9.93 1.27 -17.31
CA ASP A 273 -9.71 2.21 -18.42
C ASP A 273 -8.87 3.42 -17.96
N GLU A 274 -9.10 3.92 -16.75
CA GLU A 274 -8.28 4.99 -16.16
C GLU A 274 -6.82 4.55 -15.99
N LEU A 275 -6.58 3.33 -15.47
CA LEU A 275 -5.25 2.75 -15.37
C LEU A 275 -4.57 2.61 -16.73
N LEU A 276 -5.30 2.14 -17.76
CA LEU A 276 -4.76 1.99 -19.11
C LEU A 276 -4.43 3.34 -19.77
N LYS A 277 -5.29 4.35 -19.62
CA LYS A 277 -5.01 5.71 -20.10
C LYS A 277 -3.77 6.30 -19.43
N LEU A 278 -3.66 6.17 -18.10
CA LEU A 278 -2.48 6.59 -17.35
C LEU A 278 -1.23 5.87 -17.85
N THR A 279 -1.33 4.56 -18.06
CA THR A 279 -0.23 3.72 -18.56
C THR A 279 0.27 4.23 -19.92
N ALA A 280 -0.62 4.46 -20.87
CA ALA A 280 -0.26 4.95 -22.18
C ALA A 280 0.44 6.33 -22.11
N GLN A 281 -0.10 7.26 -21.31
CA GLN A 281 0.48 8.58 -21.13
C GLN A 281 1.87 8.53 -20.51
N CYS A 282 2.03 7.83 -19.38
CA CYS A 282 3.31 7.74 -18.69
C CYS A 282 4.37 7.01 -19.52
N TYR A 283 3.99 5.97 -20.26
CA TYR A 283 4.89 5.27 -21.17
C TYR A 283 5.44 6.19 -22.28
N ILE A 284 4.55 6.94 -22.94
CA ILE A 284 4.93 7.89 -24.01
C ILE A 284 5.85 8.97 -23.45
N ASP A 285 5.50 9.56 -22.30
CA ASP A 285 6.28 10.65 -21.69
C ASP A 285 7.66 10.16 -21.27
N GLU A 286 7.77 8.95 -20.71
CA GLU A 286 9.06 8.37 -20.34
C GLU A 286 9.94 8.10 -21.58
N LYS A 287 9.38 7.59 -22.69
CA LYS A 287 10.12 7.42 -23.94
C LYS A 287 10.63 8.74 -24.49
N LYS A 288 9.82 9.79 -24.45
CA LYS A 288 10.25 11.14 -24.85
C LYS A 288 11.37 11.67 -23.95
N ARG A 289 11.25 11.51 -22.63
CA ARG A 289 12.28 11.91 -21.66
C ARG A 289 13.63 11.23 -21.96
N LEU A 290 13.61 9.91 -22.13
CA LEU A 290 14.81 9.13 -22.47
C LEU A 290 15.44 9.55 -23.79
N GLY A 291 14.62 9.84 -24.80
CA GLY A 291 15.09 10.39 -26.08
C GLY A 291 15.77 11.75 -25.95
N GLN A 292 15.24 12.64 -25.10
CA GLN A 292 15.85 13.94 -24.82
C GLN A 292 17.19 13.83 -24.11
N VAL A 293 17.29 12.95 -23.08
CA VAL A 293 18.52 12.73 -22.32
C VAL A 293 19.59 12.07 -23.17
N SER A 294 19.23 11.12 -24.05
CA SER A 294 20.17 10.42 -24.93
C SER A 294 20.54 11.21 -26.19
N GLY A 295 19.87 12.33 -26.47
CA GLY A 295 20.05 13.10 -27.70
C GLY A 295 19.58 12.38 -28.98
N VAL A 296 18.88 11.26 -28.86
CA VAL A 296 18.34 10.46 -29.97
C VAL A 296 16.88 10.83 -30.22
N PRO A 297 16.49 11.27 -31.43
CA PRO A 297 15.09 11.53 -31.74
C PRO A 297 14.22 10.30 -31.51
N VAL A 298 13.13 10.44 -30.75
CA VAL A 298 12.20 9.34 -30.49
C VAL A 298 11.36 9.11 -31.75
N SER A 299 11.56 7.97 -32.41
CA SER A 299 10.73 7.57 -33.56
C SER A 299 9.38 7.05 -33.09
N LEU A 300 8.35 7.13 -33.97
CA LEU A 300 7.04 6.53 -33.68
C LEU A 300 7.12 5.01 -33.43
N GLU A 301 8.12 4.33 -34.01
CA GLU A 301 8.34 2.90 -33.78
C GLU A 301 8.89 2.61 -32.39
N ALA A 302 9.73 3.49 -31.82
CA ALA A 302 10.23 3.37 -30.45
C ALA A 302 9.13 3.61 -29.38
N ILE A 303 8.03 4.26 -29.76
CA ILE A 303 6.88 4.53 -28.87
C ILE A 303 5.87 3.37 -28.91
N LYS A 304 5.87 2.53 -29.95
CA LYS A 304 4.97 1.38 -30.00
C LYS A 304 5.31 0.39 -28.89
N PRO A 305 4.30 -0.05 -28.10
CA PRO A 305 4.55 -1.09 -27.10
C PRO A 305 5.05 -2.37 -27.78
N PRO A 306 5.95 -3.13 -27.14
CA PRO A 306 6.38 -4.42 -27.69
C PRO A 306 5.15 -5.31 -27.87
N VAL A 307 4.96 -5.82 -29.09
CA VAL A 307 3.89 -6.77 -29.39
C VAL A 307 4.17 -8.03 -28.58
N ALA A 308 3.24 -8.43 -27.72
CA ALA A 308 3.35 -9.72 -27.02
C ALA A 308 3.52 -10.81 -28.09
N SER A 309 4.68 -11.47 -28.08
CA SER A 309 4.93 -12.62 -28.95
C SER A 309 3.88 -13.68 -28.62
N ALA A 310 2.99 -13.93 -29.57
CA ALA A 310 2.06 -15.03 -29.52
C ALA A 310 2.88 -16.30 -29.32
N GLN A 311 2.75 -16.93 -28.16
CA GLN A 311 3.28 -18.26 -27.93
C GLN A 311 2.54 -19.18 -28.90
N THR A 312 3.23 -19.60 -29.95
CA THR A 312 2.76 -20.63 -30.84
C THR A 312 2.69 -21.91 -30.04
N GLU A 313 1.50 -22.28 -29.58
CA GLU A 313 1.23 -23.62 -29.08
C GLU A 313 1.56 -24.63 -30.18
N SER A 314 2.74 -25.22 -30.11
CA SER A 314 3.08 -26.41 -30.87
C SER A 314 2.37 -27.59 -30.21
N SER A 315 1.21 -27.95 -30.79
CA SER A 315 0.52 -29.19 -30.47
C SER A 315 1.43 -30.39 -30.83
N PRO A 316 1.70 -31.33 -29.89
CA PRO A 316 2.36 -32.55 -30.27
C PRO A 316 1.37 -33.50 -30.95
N ARG A 317 1.79 -34.03 -32.09
CA ARG A 317 1.13 -35.18 -32.75
C ARG A 317 1.45 -36.49 -32.02
#